data_99ae5a341bf4f81b41d73bef63d3f780
#
_entry.id   99ae5a341bf4f81b41d73bef63d3f780
#
_cell.length_a   1.000
_cell.length_b   1.000
_cell.length_c   1.000
_cell.angle_alpha   90.00
_cell.angle_beta   90.00
_cell.angle_gamma   90.00
#
_symmetry.space_group_name_H-M   'P 1'
#
loop_
_entity.id
_entity.type
_entity.pdbx_description
1 polymer ?
#
loop_
_entity_poly.entity_id
_entity_poly.type
_entity_poly.pdbx_seq_one_letter_code
_entity_poly.pdbx_strand_id
1 'polypeptide(L)'
;MPGKDWVRPFSRTMIEAEALPQTLADPLMLIDRTQAVPMAEMQALARPFTATVMPPNLPPEEYARAFLGEFGLDLGETAIWDDITGARLLISDDLFRERSGAWKAIKRGHGDHALLLAEALRDPDEIWVALRAVPDPERPGAFIYHLVRRYIRVDPERPVFALFELGRRIWFPLTGYGPLDCGQPDFAYLDRQRSGLLIWQRG
;
A
#
# COMPACT_ATOMS: atom_id res chain seq x y z
N MET A 1 -18.22 -21.35 1.11
CA MET A 1 -17.46 -20.09 1.19
C MET A 1 -16.11 -20.42 1.77
N PRO A 2 -14.98 -20.21 1.10
CA PRO A 2 -13.70 -20.29 1.76
C PRO A 2 -13.62 -19.08 2.71
N GLY A 3 -13.66 -19.38 4.01
CA GLY A 3 -13.64 -18.35 5.04
C GLY A 3 -12.36 -17.52 4.99
N LYS A 4 -12.39 -16.35 5.61
CA LYS A 4 -11.26 -15.41 5.80
C LYS A 4 -9.99 -16.07 6.38
N ASP A 5 -10.06 -17.33 6.80
CA ASP A 5 -8.97 -18.06 7.44
C ASP A 5 -7.84 -18.50 6.51
N TRP A 6 -8.06 -18.55 5.19
CA TRP A 6 -7.00 -18.90 4.25
C TRP A 6 -6.06 -17.70 3.91
N VAL A 7 -6.50 -16.46 4.12
CA VAL A 7 -5.68 -15.28 3.92
C VAL A 7 -4.73 -15.08 5.11
N ARG A 8 -5.16 -15.46 6.33
CA ARG A 8 -4.37 -15.31 7.56
C ARG A 8 -3.04 -16.06 7.57
N PRO A 9 -2.94 -17.32 7.07
CA PRO A 9 -1.65 -18.01 7.02
C PRO A 9 -0.65 -17.39 6.05
N PHE A 10 -1.12 -16.64 5.02
CA PHE A 10 -0.27 -16.06 4.00
C PHE A 10 0.26 -14.67 4.39
N SER A 11 -0.52 -13.90 5.16
CA SER A 11 -0.05 -12.62 5.72
C SER A 11 1.05 -12.80 6.78
N ARG A 12 1.25 -14.03 7.23
CA ARG A 12 2.30 -14.45 8.16
C ARG A 12 3.45 -15.19 7.48
N THR A 13 3.59 -15.11 6.16
CA THR A 13 4.78 -15.70 5.52
C THR A 13 5.99 -14.89 5.96
N MET A 14 6.57 -15.32 7.05
CA MET A 14 7.84 -14.87 7.58
C MET A 14 8.90 -15.15 6.51
N ILE A 15 9.51 -14.12 6.02
CA ILE A 15 10.81 -14.25 5.38
C ILE A 15 11.78 -14.23 6.55
N GLU A 16 12.25 -15.39 6.97
CA GLU A 16 13.35 -15.44 7.92
C GLU A 16 14.52 -14.73 7.26
N ALA A 17 15.22 -13.89 8.03
CA ALA A 17 16.37 -13.12 7.50
C ALA A 17 17.42 -14.04 6.84
N GLU A 18 17.52 -15.30 7.32
CA GLU A 18 18.36 -16.35 6.76
C GLU A 18 17.93 -16.87 5.39
N ALA A 19 16.66 -16.70 5.02
CA ALA A 19 16.12 -17.11 3.71
C ALA A 19 16.21 -16.03 2.64
N LEU A 20 16.59 -14.81 3.02
CA LEU A 20 16.81 -13.71 2.09
C LEU A 20 18.19 -13.83 1.44
N PRO A 21 18.32 -13.52 0.14
CA PRO A 21 19.63 -13.26 -0.44
C PRO A 21 20.39 -12.28 0.45
N GLN A 22 21.68 -12.48 0.66
CA GLN A 22 22.50 -11.60 1.51
C GLN A 22 22.36 -10.12 1.15
N THR A 23 22.13 -9.80 -0.10
CA THR A 23 21.83 -8.45 -0.59
C THR A 23 20.51 -7.88 -0.08
N LEU A 24 19.56 -8.72 0.35
CA LEU A 24 18.29 -8.32 0.98
C LEU A 24 18.32 -8.42 2.50
N ALA A 25 19.32 -9.11 3.07
CA ALA A 25 19.51 -9.24 4.50
C ALA A 25 20.14 -7.99 5.15
N ASP A 26 20.79 -7.14 4.35
CA ASP A 26 21.31 -5.85 4.80
C ASP A 26 20.41 -4.70 4.28
N PRO A 27 19.35 -4.34 5.02
CA PRO A 27 18.41 -3.30 4.59
C PRO A 27 19.08 -1.92 4.44
N LEU A 28 20.24 -1.70 5.07
CA LEU A 28 20.98 -0.44 4.94
C LEU A 28 21.67 -0.30 3.57
N MET A 29 22.00 -1.42 2.93
CA MET A 29 22.61 -1.42 1.59
C MET A 29 21.58 -1.21 0.46
N LEU A 30 20.28 -1.37 0.77
CA LEU A 30 19.21 -1.18 -0.22
C LEU A 30 18.67 0.25 -0.25
N ILE A 31 19.18 1.16 0.59
CA ILE A 31 18.71 2.54 0.68
C ILE A 31 19.62 3.43 -0.16
N ASP A 32 19.57 3.27 -1.45
CA ASP A 32 20.12 4.32 -2.32
C ASP A 32 19.00 5.32 -2.68
N ARG A 33 18.71 6.22 -1.72
CA ARG A 33 17.81 7.37 -1.96
C ARG A 33 18.43 8.39 -2.92
N THR A 34 19.68 8.25 -3.31
CA THR A 34 20.37 9.21 -4.17
C THR A 34 19.79 9.25 -5.58
N GLN A 35 19.05 8.21 -5.97
CA GLN A 35 18.38 8.16 -7.27
C GLN A 35 16.91 8.62 -7.23
N ALA A 36 16.33 8.79 -6.04
CA ALA A 36 14.95 9.23 -5.93
C ALA A 36 14.84 10.76 -6.11
N VAL A 37 13.90 11.18 -6.93
CA VAL A 37 13.57 12.60 -7.11
C VAL A 37 13.16 13.20 -5.76
N PRO A 38 13.67 14.38 -5.35
CA PRO A 38 13.24 15.03 -4.12
C PRO A 38 11.72 15.24 -4.06
N MET A 39 11.11 15.10 -2.87
CA MET A 39 9.65 15.25 -2.71
C MET A 39 9.13 16.59 -3.25
N ALA A 40 9.88 17.69 -3.03
CA ALA A 40 9.50 19.01 -3.54
C ALA A 40 9.47 19.06 -5.08
N GLU A 41 10.37 18.36 -5.74
CA GLU A 41 10.39 18.25 -7.20
C GLU A 41 9.24 17.37 -7.70
N MET A 42 8.96 16.26 -7.02
CA MET A 42 7.79 15.44 -7.33
C MET A 42 6.49 16.22 -7.19
N GLN A 43 6.37 17.08 -6.18
CA GLN A 43 5.20 17.95 -6.03
C GLN A 43 5.10 18.96 -7.18
N ALA A 44 6.21 19.50 -7.66
CA ALA A 44 6.23 20.43 -8.79
C ALA A 44 5.88 19.75 -10.12
N LEU A 45 6.16 18.46 -10.27
CA LEU A 45 5.86 17.63 -11.43
C LEU A 45 4.55 16.85 -11.29
N ALA A 46 3.89 16.97 -10.14
CA ALA A 46 2.69 16.21 -9.80
C ALA A 46 1.58 16.45 -10.81
N ARG A 47 0.90 15.37 -11.17
CA ARG A 47 -0.25 15.39 -12.05
C ARG A 47 -1.52 15.21 -11.21
N PRO A 48 -2.57 16.01 -11.46
CA PRO A 48 -3.83 15.81 -10.76
C PRO A 48 -4.39 14.40 -11.05
N PHE A 49 -5.10 13.85 -10.09
CA PHE A 49 -5.90 12.65 -10.31
C PHE A 49 -7.00 12.93 -11.33
N THR A 50 -7.34 11.93 -12.13
CA THR A 50 -8.57 11.93 -12.95
C THR A 50 -9.77 11.51 -12.12
N ALA A 51 -9.56 10.63 -11.15
CA ALA A 51 -10.56 10.22 -10.19
C ALA A 51 -10.88 11.36 -9.19
N THR A 52 -12.09 11.35 -8.66
CA THR A 52 -12.56 12.33 -7.69
C THR A 52 -12.59 11.75 -6.29
N VAL A 53 -12.46 12.62 -5.28
CA VAL A 53 -12.71 12.24 -3.88
C VAL A 53 -14.19 11.90 -3.72
N MET A 54 -14.45 10.80 -3.06
CA MET A 54 -15.83 10.38 -2.77
C MET A 54 -16.44 11.25 -1.66
N PRO A 55 -17.79 11.39 -1.64
CA PRO A 55 -18.46 12.10 -0.56
C PRO A 55 -18.06 11.53 0.81
N PRO A 56 -17.86 12.37 1.83
CA PRO A 56 -17.61 11.92 3.18
C PRO A 56 -18.87 11.29 3.79
N ASN A 57 -18.67 10.45 4.81
CA ASN A 57 -19.75 9.82 5.61
C ASN A 57 -20.65 8.84 4.83
N LEU A 58 -20.18 8.29 3.73
CA LEU A 58 -20.82 7.14 3.11
C LEU A 58 -20.64 5.88 3.98
N PRO A 59 -21.55 4.89 3.85
CA PRO A 59 -21.31 3.57 4.41
C PRO A 59 -19.93 3.03 3.96
N PRO A 60 -19.14 2.43 4.86
CA PRO A 60 -17.79 1.95 4.52
C PRO A 60 -17.76 1.00 3.31
N GLU A 61 -18.83 0.23 3.12
CA GLU A 61 -19.00 -0.69 2.01
C GLU A 61 -19.05 0.02 0.65
N GLU A 62 -19.56 1.25 0.60
CA GLU A 62 -19.66 2.01 -0.65
C GLU A 62 -18.27 2.45 -1.14
N TYR A 63 -17.37 2.80 -0.23
CA TYR A 63 -15.99 3.11 -0.59
C TYR A 63 -15.25 1.87 -1.12
N ALA A 64 -15.43 0.73 -0.45
CA ALA A 64 -14.82 -0.52 -0.91
C ALA A 64 -15.40 -0.96 -2.26
N ARG A 65 -16.72 -0.81 -2.45
CA ARG A 65 -17.38 -1.12 -3.73
C ARG A 65 -16.87 -0.24 -4.86
N ALA A 66 -16.72 1.07 -4.62
CA ALA A 66 -16.20 2.00 -5.61
C ALA A 66 -14.76 1.64 -6.02
N PHE A 67 -13.89 1.34 -5.05
CA PHE A 67 -12.53 0.87 -5.32
C PHE A 67 -12.52 -0.42 -6.14
N LEU A 68 -13.28 -1.43 -5.72
CA LEU A 68 -13.34 -2.73 -6.41
C LEU A 68 -13.91 -2.61 -7.83
N GLY A 69 -14.92 -1.74 -8.03
CA GLY A 69 -15.51 -1.47 -9.34
C GLY A 69 -14.49 -0.97 -10.37
N GLU A 70 -13.43 -0.25 -9.94
CA GLU A 70 -12.33 0.18 -10.80
C GLU A 70 -11.48 -0.99 -11.36
N PHE A 71 -11.62 -2.17 -10.75
CA PHE A 71 -10.99 -3.43 -11.19
C PHE A 71 -12.02 -4.43 -11.74
N GLY A 72 -13.28 -4.01 -11.93
CA GLY A 72 -14.36 -4.86 -12.44
C GLY A 72 -14.86 -5.90 -11.43
N LEU A 73 -14.74 -5.61 -10.13
CA LEU A 73 -15.11 -6.52 -9.04
C LEU A 73 -16.28 -5.97 -8.24
N ASP A 74 -17.11 -6.87 -7.73
CA ASP A 74 -18.13 -6.57 -6.74
C ASP A 74 -17.61 -6.71 -5.29
N LEU A 75 -18.37 -6.18 -4.33
CA LEU A 75 -18.03 -6.27 -2.92
C LEU A 75 -17.93 -7.73 -2.45
N GLY A 76 -16.81 -8.06 -1.82
CA GLY A 76 -16.49 -9.41 -1.36
C GLY A 76 -15.84 -10.29 -2.43
N GLU A 77 -15.72 -9.82 -3.66
CA GLU A 77 -14.92 -10.49 -4.68
C GLU A 77 -13.44 -10.16 -4.55
N THR A 78 -12.62 -11.01 -5.13
CA THR A 78 -11.16 -10.86 -5.15
C THR A 78 -10.61 -11.23 -6.52
N ALA A 79 -9.59 -10.53 -6.96
CA ALA A 79 -8.86 -10.88 -8.18
C ALA A 79 -7.35 -10.68 -8.01
N ILE A 80 -6.59 -11.38 -8.83
CA ILE A 80 -5.17 -11.09 -9.02
C ILE A 80 -5.06 -10.10 -10.17
N TRP A 81 -4.37 -9.01 -9.90
CA TRP A 81 -4.08 -7.96 -10.87
C TRP A 81 -2.57 -7.73 -10.97
N ASP A 82 -2.06 -7.67 -12.19
CA ASP A 82 -0.64 -7.42 -12.44
C ASP A 82 -0.40 -5.90 -12.53
N ASP A 83 0.49 -5.38 -11.69
CA ASP A 83 0.85 -3.97 -11.73
C ASP A 83 1.78 -3.63 -12.91
N ILE A 84 2.14 -2.35 -13.02
CA ILE A 84 3.02 -1.82 -14.09
C ILE A 84 4.39 -2.51 -14.15
N THR A 85 4.84 -3.17 -13.09
CA THR A 85 6.10 -3.92 -13.04
C THR A 85 5.90 -5.43 -13.24
N GLY A 86 4.65 -5.89 -13.42
CA GLY A 86 4.29 -7.30 -13.51
C GLY A 86 4.17 -8.00 -12.14
N ALA A 87 4.15 -7.25 -11.04
CA ALA A 87 3.93 -7.82 -9.73
C ALA A 87 2.44 -8.12 -9.52
N ARG A 88 2.16 -9.31 -8.96
CA ARG A 88 0.80 -9.81 -8.75
C ARG A 88 0.23 -9.31 -7.44
N LEU A 89 -0.76 -8.43 -7.50
CA LEU A 89 -1.48 -7.90 -6.35
C LEU A 89 -2.81 -8.63 -6.15
N LEU A 90 -3.15 -8.93 -4.91
CA LEU A 90 -4.52 -9.30 -4.56
C LEU A 90 -5.34 -8.02 -4.40
N ILE A 91 -6.31 -7.82 -5.25
CA ILE A 91 -7.31 -6.76 -5.12
C ILE A 91 -8.48 -7.33 -4.35
N SER A 92 -8.79 -6.72 -3.22
CA SER A 92 -9.89 -7.12 -2.33
C SER A 92 -10.34 -5.96 -1.44
N ASP A 93 -11.46 -6.11 -0.74
CA ASP A 93 -11.95 -5.15 0.25
C ASP A 93 -11.10 -5.13 1.55
N ASP A 94 -10.12 -6.05 1.70
CA ASP A 94 -9.21 -6.07 2.85
C ASP A 94 -8.36 -4.80 2.95
N LEU A 95 -8.14 -4.08 1.84
CA LEU A 95 -7.51 -2.76 1.87
C LEU A 95 -8.24 -1.78 2.81
N PHE A 96 -9.55 -1.93 2.95
CA PHE A 96 -10.45 -1.10 3.76
C PHE A 96 -10.86 -1.74 5.09
N ARG A 97 -10.25 -2.88 5.46
CA ARG A 97 -10.57 -3.61 6.70
C ARG A 97 -9.39 -3.67 7.66
N GLU A 98 -9.70 -3.60 8.94
CA GLU A 98 -8.78 -3.95 10.01
C GLU A 98 -8.55 -5.48 10.05
N ARG A 99 -7.52 -5.94 10.73
CA ARG A 99 -7.26 -7.38 10.94
C ARG A 99 -8.43 -8.11 11.61
N SER A 100 -9.23 -7.41 12.40
CA SER A 100 -10.46 -7.91 13.03
C SER A 100 -11.60 -8.14 12.02
N GLY A 101 -11.47 -7.61 10.80
CA GLY A 101 -12.51 -7.56 9.79
C GLY A 101 -13.40 -6.33 9.86
N ALA A 102 -13.26 -5.48 10.89
CA ALA A 102 -13.97 -4.22 10.98
C ALA A 102 -13.52 -3.23 9.87
N TRP A 103 -14.43 -2.35 9.47
CA TRP A 103 -14.13 -1.35 8.47
C TRP A 103 -13.23 -0.24 9.04
N LYS A 104 -12.08 -0.01 8.41
CA LYS A 104 -11.22 1.16 8.68
C LYS A 104 -11.50 2.33 7.73
N ALA A 105 -12.33 2.13 6.72
CA ALA A 105 -12.72 3.18 5.76
C ALA A 105 -13.48 4.36 6.39
N ILE A 106 -13.98 4.21 7.62
CA ILE A 106 -14.58 5.29 8.41
C ILE A 106 -13.57 6.34 8.88
N LYS A 107 -12.28 6.00 8.86
CA LYS A 107 -11.21 6.95 9.23
C LYS A 107 -11.03 7.95 8.08
N ARG A 108 -10.84 9.22 8.45
CA ARG A 108 -10.61 10.30 7.48
C ARG A 108 -9.41 10.00 6.59
N GLY A 109 -9.53 10.26 5.29
CA GLY A 109 -8.49 9.97 4.30
C GLY A 109 -8.41 8.50 3.86
N HIS A 110 -9.22 7.58 4.45
CA HIS A 110 -9.24 6.18 4.02
C HIS A 110 -10.34 5.89 3.00
N GLY A 111 -11.60 6.14 3.36
CA GLY A 111 -12.73 5.80 2.49
C GLY A 111 -12.88 6.79 1.35
N ASP A 112 -12.91 8.06 1.65
CA ASP A 112 -13.10 9.14 0.68
C ASP A 112 -12.04 9.17 -0.44
N HIS A 113 -10.86 8.57 -0.22
CA HIS A 113 -9.79 8.41 -1.21
C HIS A 113 -9.83 7.09 -1.99
N ALA A 114 -10.90 6.30 -1.90
CA ALA A 114 -10.97 4.96 -2.50
C ALA A 114 -10.70 4.95 -4.02
N LEU A 115 -11.28 5.87 -4.77
CA LEU A 115 -11.05 5.98 -6.22
C LEU A 115 -9.63 6.47 -6.54
N LEU A 116 -9.09 7.38 -5.73
CA LEU A 116 -7.70 7.84 -5.88
C LEU A 116 -6.70 6.71 -5.62
N LEU A 117 -7.00 5.82 -4.66
CA LEU A 117 -6.19 4.62 -4.39
C LEU A 117 -6.18 3.67 -5.58
N ALA A 118 -7.34 3.45 -6.22
CA ALA A 118 -7.41 2.60 -7.41
C ALA A 118 -6.57 3.20 -8.55
N GLU A 119 -6.66 4.51 -8.77
CA GLU A 119 -5.82 5.20 -9.77
C GLU A 119 -4.34 5.12 -9.40
N ALA A 120 -3.97 5.31 -8.13
CA ALA A 120 -2.57 5.23 -7.69
C ALA A 120 -1.96 3.83 -7.87
N LEU A 121 -2.73 2.76 -7.79
CA LEU A 121 -2.25 1.41 -8.10
C LEU A 121 -2.01 1.21 -9.60
N ARG A 122 -2.90 1.75 -10.45
CA ARG A 122 -2.79 1.63 -11.91
C ARG A 122 -1.73 2.56 -12.52
N ASP A 123 -1.55 3.72 -11.91
CA ASP A 123 -0.70 4.79 -12.42
C ASP A 123 0.06 5.48 -11.27
N PRO A 124 0.95 4.76 -10.56
CA PRO A 124 1.75 5.32 -9.47
C PRO A 124 2.78 6.33 -9.98
N ASP A 125 3.30 7.17 -9.10
CA ASP A 125 4.50 7.98 -9.38
C ASP A 125 5.76 7.24 -8.94
N GLU A 126 5.66 6.44 -7.86
CA GLU A 126 6.76 5.60 -7.40
C GLU A 126 6.25 4.28 -6.82
N ILE A 127 7.08 3.23 -6.96
CA ILE A 127 6.89 1.96 -6.26
C ILE A 127 8.16 1.61 -5.50
N TRP A 128 8.01 1.43 -4.18
CA TRP A 128 9.10 1.10 -3.26
C TRP A 128 8.91 -0.29 -2.66
N VAL A 129 10.01 -1.02 -2.46
CA VAL A 129 10.03 -2.30 -1.74
C VAL A 129 10.98 -2.22 -0.57
N ALA A 130 10.54 -2.63 0.61
CA ALA A 130 11.34 -2.59 1.82
C ALA A 130 11.02 -3.76 2.76
N LEU A 131 11.95 -4.06 3.65
CA LEU A 131 11.69 -4.92 4.80
C LEU A 131 11.05 -4.11 5.93
N ARG A 132 9.96 -4.60 6.47
CA ARG A 132 9.30 -4.07 7.66
C ARG A 132 9.51 -5.03 8.82
N ALA A 133 10.19 -4.58 9.86
CA ALA A 133 10.34 -5.32 11.10
C ALA A 133 9.03 -5.24 11.92
N VAL A 134 8.56 -6.39 12.38
CA VAL A 134 7.41 -6.51 13.28
C VAL A 134 7.86 -7.32 14.49
N PRO A 135 7.55 -6.90 15.73
CA PRO A 135 7.87 -7.72 16.90
C PRO A 135 7.32 -9.14 16.79
N ASP A 136 8.15 -10.12 17.07
CA ASP A 136 7.76 -11.52 17.09
C ASP A 136 6.89 -11.79 18.33
N PRO A 137 5.61 -12.19 18.18
CA PRO A 137 4.74 -12.44 19.32
C PRO A 137 5.14 -13.68 20.14
N GLU A 138 5.91 -14.59 19.54
CA GLU A 138 6.32 -15.84 20.17
C GLU A 138 7.72 -15.74 20.82
N ARG A 139 8.53 -14.75 20.40
CA ARG A 139 9.91 -14.55 20.88
C ARG A 139 10.14 -13.11 21.30
N PRO A 140 9.94 -12.76 22.59
CA PRO A 140 10.16 -11.40 23.09
C PRO A 140 11.55 -10.87 22.75
N GLY A 141 11.62 -9.68 22.16
CA GLY A 141 12.86 -9.04 21.73
C GLY A 141 13.34 -9.44 20.32
N ALA A 142 12.72 -10.44 19.69
CA ALA A 142 12.98 -10.78 18.30
C ALA A 142 12.04 -10.02 17.34
N PHE A 143 12.41 -9.99 16.06
CA PHE A 143 11.64 -9.38 14.99
C PHE A 143 11.41 -10.37 13.84
N ILE A 144 10.22 -10.29 13.27
CA ILE A 144 9.86 -10.92 12.01
C ILE A 144 9.95 -9.84 10.93
N TYR A 145 10.56 -10.17 9.80
CA TYR A 145 10.68 -9.25 8.68
C TYR A 145 9.70 -9.62 7.58
N HIS A 146 8.91 -8.64 7.19
CA HIS A 146 7.96 -8.75 6.11
C HIS A 146 8.42 -7.90 4.94
N LEU A 147 8.44 -8.49 3.75
CA LEU A 147 8.67 -7.69 2.55
C LEU A 147 7.39 -6.92 2.22
N VAL A 148 7.50 -5.61 2.14
CA VAL A 148 6.37 -4.72 1.85
C VAL A 148 6.63 -3.93 0.59
N ARG A 149 5.54 -3.65 -0.13
CA ARG A 149 5.52 -2.89 -1.36
C ARG A 149 4.63 -1.68 -1.18
N ARG A 150 5.14 -0.51 -1.54
CA ARG A 150 4.44 0.77 -1.38
C ARG A 150 4.22 1.41 -2.72
N TYR A 151 2.99 1.82 -2.97
CA TYR A 151 2.58 2.62 -4.11
C TYR A 151 2.39 4.04 -3.64
N ILE A 152 3.05 4.98 -4.29
CA ILE A 152 2.98 6.40 -3.96
C ILE A 152 2.49 7.15 -5.20
N ARG A 153 1.47 7.97 -5.00
CA ARG A 153 1.03 8.94 -5.98
C ARG A 153 1.04 10.32 -5.33
N VAL A 154 1.80 11.22 -5.92
CA VAL A 154 1.95 12.59 -5.45
C VAL A 154 0.96 13.48 -6.18
N ASP A 155 0.02 14.05 -5.42
CA ASP A 155 -0.87 15.10 -5.87
C ASP A 155 -0.76 16.25 -4.86
N PRO A 156 -0.66 17.52 -5.28
CA PRO A 156 -0.44 18.65 -4.37
C PRO A 156 -1.50 18.81 -3.29
N GLU A 157 -2.73 18.38 -3.58
CA GLU A 157 -3.87 18.50 -2.66
C GLU A 157 -4.22 17.17 -1.99
N ARG A 158 -3.93 16.03 -2.64
CA ARG A 158 -4.48 14.72 -2.28
C ARG A 158 -3.49 13.58 -2.51
N PRO A 159 -2.31 13.61 -1.89
CA PRO A 159 -1.37 12.52 -2.04
C PRO A 159 -1.97 11.20 -1.54
N VAL A 160 -1.63 10.10 -2.16
CA VAL A 160 -2.10 8.77 -1.79
C VAL A 160 -0.96 7.80 -1.62
N PHE A 161 -1.16 6.88 -0.70
CA PHE A 161 -0.24 5.82 -0.36
C PHE A 161 -1.00 4.50 -0.19
N ALA A 162 -0.48 3.43 -0.80
CA ALA A 162 -0.97 2.07 -0.58
C ALA A 162 0.18 1.14 -0.19
N LEU A 163 -0.10 0.22 0.73
CA LEU A 163 0.85 -0.73 1.27
C LEU A 163 0.35 -2.15 1.07
N PHE A 164 1.21 -2.99 0.51
CA PHE A 164 1.01 -4.41 0.34
C PHE A 164 2.13 -5.20 1.02
N GLU A 165 1.84 -6.42 1.43
CA GLU A 165 2.80 -7.35 2.03
C GLU A 165 2.93 -8.60 1.17
N LEU A 166 4.16 -9.07 0.96
CA LEU A 166 4.40 -10.27 0.17
C LEU A 166 3.98 -11.52 0.93
N GLY A 167 3.05 -12.30 0.35
CA GLY A 167 2.83 -13.68 0.69
C GLY A 167 3.74 -14.60 -0.14
N ARG A 168 3.32 -15.83 -0.41
CA ARG A 168 4.16 -16.80 -1.14
C ARG A 168 4.55 -16.35 -2.56
N ARG A 169 3.66 -15.71 -3.29
CA ARG A 169 3.89 -15.22 -4.67
C ARG A 169 2.97 -14.07 -5.07
N ILE A 170 2.24 -13.51 -4.11
CA ILE A 170 1.20 -12.51 -4.32
C ILE A 170 1.37 -11.45 -3.24
N TRP A 171 1.14 -10.21 -3.59
CA TRP A 171 1.14 -9.08 -2.68
C TRP A 171 -0.27 -8.89 -2.11
N PHE A 172 -0.40 -9.03 -0.80
CA PHE A 172 -1.67 -8.89 -0.07
C PHE A 172 -1.86 -7.45 0.41
N PRO A 173 -3.05 -6.87 0.29
CA PRO A 173 -3.31 -5.51 0.73
C PRO A 173 -3.24 -5.40 2.26
N LEU A 174 -2.54 -4.38 2.75
CA LEU A 174 -2.49 -4.05 4.17
C LEU A 174 -3.28 -2.79 4.50
N THR A 175 -3.03 -1.72 3.77
CA THR A 175 -3.70 -0.44 3.98
C THR A 175 -3.52 0.49 2.77
N GLY A 176 -4.42 1.46 2.63
CA GLY A 176 -4.31 2.54 1.68
C GLY A 176 -5.09 3.74 2.16
N TYR A 177 -4.55 4.94 1.99
CA TYR A 177 -5.18 6.21 2.39
C TYR A 177 -4.44 7.41 1.84
N GLY A 178 -5.09 8.57 1.91
CA GLY A 178 -4.46 9.87 1.72
C GLY A 178 -3.89 10.36 3.06
N PRO A 179 -2.57 10.52 3.20
CA PRO A 179 -1.97 11.02 4.43
C PRO A 179 -2.34 12.49 4.66
N LEU A 180 -2.97 12.76 5.80
CA LEU A 180 -3.41 14.10 6.20
C LEU A 180 -2.89 14.43 7.60
N ASP A 181 -2.36 15.65 7.77
CA ASP A 181 -2.11 16.27 9.05
C ASP A 181 -3.02 17.50 9.21
N CYS A 182 -3.84 17.52 10.27
CA CYS A 182 -4.83 18.58 10.51
C CYS A 182 -5.69 18.93 9.27
N GLY A 183 -5.94 17.93 8.42
CA GLY A 183 -6.75 18.07 7.21
C GLY A 183 -6.01 18.61 5.99
N GLN A 184 -4.71 18.81 6.10
CA GLN A 184 -3.81 19.16 5.00
C GLN A 184 -2.98 17.95 4.56
N PRO A 185 -2.53 17.87 3.30
CA PRO A 185 -1.63 16.82 2.84
C PRO A 185 -0.37 16.69 3.70
N ASP A 186 -0.08 15.50 4.21
CA ASP A 186 1.15 15.22 4.97
C ASP A 186 2.25 14.65 4.05
N PHE A 187 2.93 15.53 3.35
CA PHE A 187 4.06 15.14 2.49
C PHE A 187 5.28 14.67 3.27
N ALA A 188 5.44 15.12 4.52
CA ALA A 188 6.52 14.63 5.37
C ALA A 188 6.30 13.16 5.74
N TYR A 189 5.04 12.76 6.00
CA TYR A 189 4.69 11.35 6.17
C TYR A 189 4.94 10.56 4.88
N LEU A 190 4.47 11.08 3.74
CA LEU A 190 4.64 10.42 2.45
C LEU A 190 6.12 10.20 2.11
N ASP A 191 6.97 11.19 2.38
CA ASP A 191 8.42 11.09 2.16
C ASP A 191 9.07 10.02 3.05
N ARG A 192 8.61 9.86 4.29
CA ARG A 192 9.05 8.75 5.16
C ARG A 192 8.68 7.37 4.62
N GLN A 193 7.62 7.26 3.81
CA GLN A 193 7.24 6.00 3.17
C GLN A 193 8.13 5.65 1.97
N ARG A 194 8.89 6.60 1.45
CA ARG A 194 9.87 6.43 0.37
C ARG A 194 11.16 5.83 0.94
N SER A 195 11.09 4.55 1.33
CA SER A 195 12.19 3.83 1.97
C SER A 195 12.36 2.42 1.39
N GLY A 196 13.60 1.94 1.37
CA GLY A 196 13.98 0.67 0.76
C GLY A 196 14.46 0.85 -0.67
N LEU A 197 14.14 -0.09 -1.53
CA LEU A 197 14.51 -0.10 -2.94
C LEU A 197 13.42 0.57 -3.77
N LEU A 198 13.77 1.61 -4.50
CA LEU A 198 12.92 2.19 -5.55
C LEU A 198 12.96 1.24 -6.76
N ILE A 199 11.83 0.62 -7.09
CA ILE A 199 11.76 -0.38 -8.17
C ILE A 199 11.07 0.16 -9.42
N TRP A 200 10.34 1.24 -9.28
CA TRP A 200 9.72 1.93 -10.40
C TRP A 200 9.51 3.41 -10.05
N GLN A 201 9.79 4.26 -10.99
CA GLN A 201 9.54 5.70 -10.91
C GLN A 201 9.05 6.17 -12.28
N ARG A 202 8.05 7.03 -12.26
CA ARG A 202 7.60 7.71 -13.45
C ARG A 202 8.71 8.63 -13.96
N GLY A 203 8.99 8.58 -15.25
CA GLY A 203 9.88 9.48 -15.96
C GLY A 203 9.17 10.77 -16.38
#